data_453a12db8e9b3545d2c334ea00d933cb
#
_entry.id   453a12db8e9b3545d2c334ea00d933cb
#
_cell.length_a   1.000
_cell.length_b   1.000
_cell.length_c   1.000
_cell.angle_alpha   90.00
_cell.angle_beta   90.00
_cell.angle_gamma   90.00
#
_symmetry.space_group_name_H-M   'P 1'
#
loop_
_entity.id
_entity.type
_entity.pdbx_description
1 polymer ?
#
loop_
_entity_poly.entity_id
_entity_poly.type
_entity_poly.pdbx_seq_one_letter_code
_entity_poly.pdbx_strand_id
1 'polypeptide(L)'
;MHLSRWKDHIKRHFLMYKALQILAIIRWRLLIWTVAVCWLGVSSAACPTSIHNAVTGEKPVVDTVLSYQDNGKSIDTLVGSCLTVQLKESPTTGYVWVNKTKGDVLLLQNTDFSPASSTGVLGGAGLRMLRFIVSKAGKSTLLVKQMREWEGESSAVEVFSVTINAEQPLR
;
A
#
# COMPACT_ATOMS: atom_id res chain seq x y z
N MET A 1 42.06 50.63 -36.87
CA MET A 1 41.12 51.06 -35.80
C MET A 1 39.82 50.25 -35.78
N HIS A 2 39.78 49.00 -36.26
CA HIS A 2 38.53 48.21 -36.42
C HIS A 2 38.47 46.93 -35.54
N LEU A 3 39.58 46.48 -34.96
CA LEU A 3 39.63 45.22 -34.22
C LEU A 3 39.20 45.31 -32.73
N SER A 4 39.27 46.51 -32.14
CA SER A 4 38.86 46.69 -30.73
C SER A 4 37.37 46.60 -30.50
N ARG A 5 36.57 47.17 -31.43
CA ARG A 5 35.11 47.20 -31.35
C ARG A 5 34.49 45.80 -31.49
N TRP A 6 35.14 44.87 -32.19
CA TRP A 6 34.69 43.51 -32.40
C TRP A 6 34.86 42.64 -31.13
N LYS A 7 35.99 42.84 -30.40
CA LYS A 7 36.26 42.15 -29.14
C LYS A 7 35.29 42.53 -28.02
N ASP A 8 34.83 43.77 -28.01
CA ASP A 8 33.87 44.23 -26.97
C ASP A 8 32.47 43.71 -27.26
N HIS A 9 32.10 43.49 -28.54
CA HIS A 9 30.84 42.89 -28.90
C HIS A 9 30.74 41.41 -28.48
N ILE A 10 31.81 40.65 -28.68
CA ILE A 10 31.88 39.23 -28.27
C ILE A 10 31.86 39.08 -26.74
N LYS A 11 32.54 39.93 -25.99
CA LYS A 11 32.52 39.92 -24.53
C LYS A 11 31.12 40.20 -23.97
N ARG A 12 30.37 41.10 -24.53
CA ARG A 12 29.00 41.42 -24.10
C ARG A 12 28.03 40.25 -24.36
N HIS A 13 28.14 39.57 -25.49
CA HIS A 13 27.33 38.39 -25.78
C HIS A 13 27.67 37.21 -24.86
N PHE A 14 28.95 37.03 -24.54
CA PHE A 14 29.40 35.96 -23.62
C PHE A 14 28.97 36.22 -22.20
N LEU A 15 28.96 37.47 -21.73
CA LEU A 15 28.45 37.84 -20.40
C LEU A 15 26.91 37.69 -20.29
N MET A 16 26.17 38.05 -21.35
CA MET A 16 24.72 37.80 -21.37
C MET A 16 24.36 36.33 -21.38
N TYR A 17 25.11 35.49 -22.11
CA TYR A 17 24.89 34.04 -22.11
C TYR A 17 25.15 33.41 -20.74
N LYS A 18 26.19 33.82 -20.06
CA LYS A 18 26.47 33.34 -18.66
C LYS A 18 25.39 33.80 -17.66
N ALA A 19 24.89 35.01 -17.78
CA ALA A 19 23.81 35.51 -16.93
C ALA A 19 22.49 34.73 -17.13
N LEU A 20 22.16 34.37 -18.36
CA LEU A 20 20.99 33.54 -18.68
C LEU A 20 21.12 32.12 -18.14
N GLN A 21 22.30 31.52 -18.17
CA GLN A 21 22.59 30.20 -17.63
C GLN A 21 22.40 30.17 -16.10
N ILE A 22 22.89 31.20 -15.40
CA ILE A 22 22.77 31.32 -13.94
C ILE A 22 21.30 31.49 -13.52
N LEU A 23 20.52 32.28 -14.25
CA LEU A 23 19.09 32.46 -14.00
C LEU A 23 18.27 31.15 -14.24
N ALA A 24 18.66 30.35 -15.23
CA ALA A 24 18.03 29.06 -15.49
C ALA A 24 18.29 28.05 -14.36
N ILE A 25 19.50 28.02 -13.81
CA ILE A 25 19.88 27.13 -12.70
C ILE A 25 19.16 27.55 -11.41
N ILE A 26 19.01 28.85 -11.15
CA ILE A 26 18.31 29.36 -9.96
C ILE A 26 16.79 29.04 -10.05
N ARG A 27 16.18 29.20 -11.24
CA ARG A 27 14.76 28.83 -11.44
C ARG A 27 14.52 27.33 -11.30
N TRP A 28 15.46 26.49 -11.72
CA TRP A 28 15.34 25.03 -11.57
C TRP A 28 15.52 24.58 -10.13
N ARG A 29 16.41 25.20 -9.36
CA ARG A 29 16.55 24.94 -7.93
C ARG A 29 15.35 25.37 -7.10
N LEU A 30 14.70 26.47 -7.44
CA LEU A 30 13.46 26.93 -6.78
C LEU A 30 12.26 26.01 -7.08
N LEU A 31 12.16 25.43 -8.28
CA LEU A 31 11.15 24.44 -8.65
C LEU A 31 11.33 23.11 -7.91
N ILE A 32 12.57 22.69 -7.67
CA ILE A 32 12.85 21.46 -6.88
C ILE A 32 12.46 21.65 -5.41
N TRP A 33 12.63 22.86 -4.85
CA TRP A 33 12.26 23.15 -3.46
C TRP A 33 10.75 23.17 -3.24
N THR A 34 9.95 23.64 -4.21
CA THR A 34 8.48 23.64 -4.09
C THR A 34 7.88 22.24 -4.22
N VAL A 35 8.52 21.33 -4.96
CA VAL A 35 8.09 19.92 -5.04
C VAL A 35 8.46 19.13 -3.77
N ALA A 36 9.57 19.47 -3.09
CA ALA A 36 10.00 18.77 -1.87
C ALA A 36 9.10 19.07 -0.65
N VAL A 37 8.44 20.23 -0.60
CA VAL A 37 7.54 20.59 0.53
C VAL A 37 6.16 19.95 0.39
N CYS A 38 5.73 19.53 -0.81
CA CYS A 38 4.43 18.88 -1.03
C CYS A 38 4.42 17.38 -0.69
N TRP A 39 5.59 16.78 -0.36
CA TRP A 39 5.72 15.32 -0.06
C TRP A 39 5.58 14.96 1.42
N LEU A 40 5.37 15.94 2.32
CA LEU A 40 5.23 15.70 3.77
C LEU A 40 3.79 15.49 4.25
N GLY A 41 2.84 15.27 3.34
CA GLY A 41 1.40 15.16 3.66
C GLY A 41 0.72 13.84 3.33
N VAL A 42 1.43 12.80 2.85
CA VAL A 42 0.83 11.47 2.71
C VAL A 42 1.02 10.72 4.02
N SER A 43 0.08 10.94 4.93
CA SER A 43 -0.12 10.08 6.09
C SER A 43 -0.50 8.69 5.57
N SER A 44 0.48 7.81 5.40
CA SER A 44 0.21 6.40 5.19
C SER A 44 -0.46 5.90 6.47
N ALA A 45 -1.76 5.62 6.40
CA ALA A 45 -2.48 4.92 7.45
C ALA A 45 -1.94 3.49 7.52
N ALA A 46 -0.78 3.32 8.17
CA ALA A 46 -0.26 2.02 8.54
C ALA A 46 -1.15 1.46 9.67
N CYS A 47 -1.51 0.18 9.61
CA CYS A 47 -2.17 -0.48 10.71
C CYS A 47 -1.36 -0.31 11.99
N PRO A 48 -1.94 0.16 13.09
CA PRO A 48 -1.23 0.30 14.35
C PRO A 48 -0.80 -1.07 14.87
N THR A 49 0.47 -1.20 15.23
CA THR A 49 1.08 -2.47 15.70
C THR A 49 0.93 -2.66 17.21
N SER A 50 0.27 -1.77 17.94
CA SER A 50 0.18 -1.87 19.40
C SER A 50 -1.13 -1.33 19.96
N ILE A 51 -1.65 -2.08 20.93
CA ILE A 51 -2.81 -1.77 21.74
C ILE A 51 -2.40 -0.68 22.75
N HIS A 52 -2.74 0.59 22.49
CA HIS A 52 -2.75 1.60 23.53
C HIS A 52 -4.18 1.76 24.02
N ASN A 53 -4.43 1.34 25.28
CA ASN A 53 -5.66 1.59 26.00
C ASN A 53 -5.80 3.12 26.23
N ALA A 54 -6.52 3.79 25.37
CA ALA A 54 -6.99 5.14 25.63
C ALA A 54 -8.37 5.04 26.30
N VAL A 55 -8.45 5.51 27.52
CA VAL A 55 -9.68 5.71 28.31
C VAL A 55 -10.46 6.87 27.68
N THR A 56 -11.20 6.57 26.65
CA THR A 56 -12.28 7.41 26.12
C THR A 56 -13.26 6.43 25.50
N GLY A 57 -14.55 6.52 25.82
CA GLY A 57 -15.62 5.59 25.45
C GLY A 57 -15.82 5.30 23.95
N GLU A 58 -14.77 5.38 23.19
CA GLU A 58 -14.66 5.04 21.78
C GLU A 58 -14.38 3.53 21.67
N LYS A 59 -15.27 2.83 20.97
CA LYS A 59 -15.09 1.40 20.71
C LYS A 59 -13.71 1.21 20.03
N PRO A 60 -12.81 0.39 20.59
CA PRO A 60 -11.43 0.30 20.12
C PRO A 60 -11.42 -0.18 18.66
N VAL A 61 -10.58 0.44 17.85
CA VAL A 61 -10.19 -0.08 16.53
C VAL A 61 -9.48 -1.42 16.77
N VAL A 62 -10.08 -2.53 16.36
CA VAL A 62 -9.60 -3.88 16.71
C VAL A 62 -8.91 -4.49 15.49
N ASP A 63 -7.73 -5.05 15.72
CA ASP A 63 -7.09 -5.95 14.77
C ASP A 63 -7.75 -7.33 14.88
N THR A 64 -8.48 -7.74 13.83
CA THR A 64 -9.14 -9.04 13.77
C THR A 64 -8.35 -9.99 12.88
N VAL A 65 -7.99 -11.16 13.43
CA VAL A 65 -7.32 -12.22 12.67
C VAL A 65 -8.36 -13.23 12.21
N LEU A 66 -8.40 -13.46 10.90
CA LEU A 66 -9.28 -14.40 10.23
C LEU A 66 -8.50 -15.61 9.74
N SER A 67 -9.02 -16.78 9.98
CA SER A 67 -8.47 -18.05 9.54
C SER A 67 -9.43 -18.77 8.60
N TYR A 68 -9.01 -19.89 8.02
CA TYR A 68 -9.88 -20.71 7.16
C TYR A 68 -11.20 -21.14 7.84
N GLN A 69 -11.22 -21.23 9.18
CA GLN A 69 -12.42 -21.57 9.96
C GLN A 69 -13.51 -20.47 9.91
N ASP A 70 -13.15 -19.29 9.48
CA ASP A 70 -14.06 -18.15 9.35
C ASP A 70 -14.67 -18.03 7.96
N ASN A 71 -14.35 -18.99 7.08
CA ASN A 71 -14.91 -19.05 5.74
C ASN A 71 -16.45 -19.12 5.76
N GLY A 72 -17.10 -18.28 4.98
CA GLY A 72 -18.55 -18.17 4.89
C GLY A 72 -19.23 -17.37 6.02
N LYS A 73 -18.49 -16.90 7.02
CA LYS A 73 -19.07 -16.13 8.13
C LYS A 73 -19.34 -14.67 7.75
N SER A 74 -20.14 -14.02 8.60
CA SER A 74 -20.34 -12.56 8.58
C SER A 74 -19.70 -11.94 9.83
N ILE A 75 -18.97 -10.86 9.67
CA ILE A 75 -18.21 -10.19 10.73
C ILE A 75 -18.54 -8.72 10.73
N ASP A 76 -18.88 -8.20 11.92
CA ASP A 76 -19.14 -6.80 12.15
C ASP A 76 -17.86 -6.11 12.63
N THR A 77 -17.52 -4.98 12.02
CA THR A 77 -16.29 -4.25 12.31
C THR A 77 -16.50 -2.76 12.18
N LEU A 78 -15.51 -1.97 12.60
CA LEU A 78 -15.54 -0.51 12.49
C LEU A 78 -14.61 -0.02 11.38
N VAL A 79 -14.96 1.10 10.79
CA VAL A 79 -14.06 1.84 9.90
C VAL A 79 -12.77 2.20 10.65
N GLY A 80 -11.63 1.97 10.01
CA GLY A 80 -10.30 2.11 10.60
C GLY A 80 -9.73 0.81 11.19
N SER A 81 -10.55 -0.25 11.38
CA SER A 81 -10.06 -1.55 11.84
C SER A 81 -9.20 -2.24 10.80
N CYS A 82 -8.25 -3.06 11.27
CA CYS A 82 -7.43 -3.92 10.44
C CYS A 82 -7.93 -5.37 10.49
N LEU A 83 -8.00 -6.01 9.34
CA LEU A 83 -8.34 -7.43 9.20
C LEU A 83 -7.13 -8.15 8.63
N THR A 84 -6.62 -9.16 9.34
CA THR A 84 -5.50 -9.99 8.87
C THR A 84 -6.01 -11.39 8.56
N VAL A 85 -6.04 -11.76 7.28
CA VAL A 85 -6.41 -13.10 6.83
C VAL A 85 -5.16 -13.98 6.84
N GLN A 86 -5.21 -15.13 7.53
CA GLN A 86 -4.12 -16.10 7.60
C GLN A 86 -4.57 -17.44 7.00
N LEU A 87 -3.99 -17.80 5.87
CA LEU A 87 -4.33 -19.02 5.12
C LEU A 87 -3.10 -19.86 4.87
N LYS A 88 -3.24 -21.19 4.97
CA LYS A 88 -2.15 -22.11 4.64
C LYS A 88 -1.85 -22.05 3.15
N GLU A 89 -0.57 -22.01 2.79
CA GLU A 89 -0.10 -21.97 1.41
C GLU A 89 1.16 -22.80 1.24
N SER A 90 1.29 -23.45 0.09
CA SER A 90 2.50 -24.16 -0.33
C SER A 90 2.96 -23.59 -1.67
N PRO A 91 3.81 -22.55 -1.68
CA PRO A 91 4.17 -21.81 -2.90
C PRO A 91 4.80 -22.67 -4.00
N THR A 92 5.49 -23.77 -3.63
CA THR A 92 6.12 -24.73 -4.57
C THR A 92 5.14 -25.44 -5.46
N THR A 93 3.85 -25.48 -5.12
CA THR A 93 2.81 -26.06 -5.99
C THR A 93 2.35 -25.11 -7.10
N GLY A 94 2.79 -23.85 -7.02
CA GLY A 94 2.37 -22.76 -7.89
C GLY A 94 0.99 -22.19 -7.54
N TYR A 95 0.28 -22.75 -6.56
CA TYR A 95 -0.98 -22.20 -6.06
C TYR A 95 -0.71 -21.20 -4.96
N VAL A 96 -1.17 -19.96 -5.15
CA VAL A 96 -1.03 -18.85 -4.21
C VAL A 96 -2.39 -18.23 -3.92
N TRP A 97 -2.53 -17.63 -2.75
CA TRP A 97 -3.73 -16.90 -2.38
C TRP A 97 -3.73 -15.49 -2.98
N VAL A 98 -4.68 -15.25 -3.86
CA VAL A 98 -4.82 -13.99 -4.61
C VAL A 98 -6.06 -13.25 -4.13
N ASN A 99 -5.89 -11.97 -3.81
CA ASN A 99 -7.01 -11.10 -3.45
C ASN A 99 -7.91 -10.82 -4.66
N LYS A 100 -9.21 -11.10 -4.51
CA LYS A 100 -10.27 -10.82 -5.48
C LYS A 100 -11.41 -9.98 -4.87
N THR A 101 -11.17 -9.39 -3.71
CA THR A 101 -12.09 -8.46 -3.06
C THR A 101 -12.36 -7.28 -3.96
N LYS A 102 -13.64 -6.94 -4.14
CA LYS A 102 -14.08 -5.81 -4.95
C LYS A 102 -14.63 -4.69 -4.09
N GLY A 103 -14.59 -3.48 -4.61
CA GLY A 103 -15.08 -2.28 -3.93
C GLY A 103 -14.00 -1.57 -3.13
N ASP A 104 -14.41 -0.57 -2.39
CA ASP A 104 -13.55 0.37 -1.65
C ASP A 104 -13.78 0.38 -0.13
N VAL A 105 -14.64 -0.51 0.36
CA VAL A 105 -14.86 -0.74 1.80
C VAL A 105 -13.63 -1.37 2.44
N LEU A 106 -13.00 -2.33 1.73
CA LEU A 106 -11.81 -3.05 2.17
C LEU A 106 -10.66 -2.75 1.21
N LEU A 107 -9.55 -2.26 1.73
CA LEU A 107 -8.33 -2.00 0.95
C LEU A 107 -7.22 -2.94 1.42
N LEU A 108 -6.68 -3.73 0.48
CA LEU A 108 -5.51 -4.57 0.75
C LEU A 108 -4.29 -3.65 0.96
N GLN A 109 -3.65 -3.77 2.11
CA GLN A 109 -2.45 -2.99 2.45
C GLN A 109 -1.17 -3.77 2.20
N ASN A 110 -1.14 -5.04 2.61
CA ASN A 110 0.06 -5.85 2.51
C ASN A 110 -0.28 -7.32 2.30
N THR A 111 0.65 -8.05 1.68
CA THR A 111 0.60 -9.50 1.50
C THR A 111 1.97 -10.07 1.81
N ASP A 112 2.04 -10.90 2.86
CA ASP A 112 3.26 -11.54 3.32
C ASP A 112 3.12 -13.06 3.31
N PHE A 113 4.26 -13.76 3.23
CA PHE A 113 4.33 -15.20 3.39
C PHE A 113 5.30 -15.54 4.53
N SER A 114 4.82 -16.30 5.51
CA SER A 114 5.63 -16.81 6.61
C SER A 114 5.79 -18.32 6.48
N PRO A 115 7.00 -18.85 6.25
CA PRO A 115 7.24 -20.30 6.19
C PRO A 115 6.99 -20.94 7.55
N ALA A 116 6.45 -22.17 7.56
CA ALA A 116 6.09 -22.88 8.77
C ALA A 116 7.30 -23.37 9.59
N SER A 117 8.48 -23.49 8.96
CA SER A 117 9.72 -23.90 9.65
C SER A 117 10.85 -22.89 9.44
N SER A 118 11.50 -22.48 10.52
CA SER A 118 12.73 -21.66 10.50
C SER A 118 13.98 -22.44 10.07
N THR A 119 13.88 -23.74 9.80
CA THR A 119 15.00 -24.67 9.52
C THR A 119 15.36 -24.78 8.05
N GLY A 120 15.28 -23.70 7.27
CA GLY A 120 15.91 -23.64 5.95
C GLY A 120 15.41 -24.65 4.89
N VAL A 121 14.31 -25.35 5.12
CA VAL A 121 13.69 -26.23 4.12
C VAL A 121 13.05 -25.36 3.06
N LEU A 122 13.72 -25.25 1.90
CA LEU A 122 13.19 -24.54 0.74
C LEU A 122 11.91 -25.23 0.25
N GLY A 123 10.82 -24.46 0.13
CA GLY A 123 9.58 -24.94 -0.46
C GLY A 123 8.57 -25.57 0.48
N GLY A 124 8.73 -25.41 1.79
CA GLY A 124 7.76 -25.88 2.78
C GLY A 124 6.43 -25.12 2.75
N ALA A 125 5.39 -25.76 3.31
CA ALA A 125 4.13 -25.08 3.60
C ALA A 125 4.35 -23.92 4.58
N GLY A 126 3.51 -22.90 4.51
CA GLY A 126 3.55 -21.74 5.38
C GLY A 126 2.18 -21.11 5.51
N LEU A 127 2.17 -19.87 6.01
CA LEU A 127 1.00 -19.04 6.13
C LEU A 127 1.13 -17.83 5.21
N ARG A 128 0.16 -17.65 4.34
CA ARG A 128 -0.07 -16.40 3.60
C ARG A 128 -0.86 -15.47 4.51
N MET A 129 -0.36 -14.27 4.71
CA MET A 129 -1.02 -13.22 5.47
C MET A 129 -1.42 -12.10 4.52
N LEU A 130 -2.73 -11.81 4.44
CA LEU A 130 -3.25 -10.68 3.70
C LEU A 130 -3.83 -9.69 4.71
N ARG A 131 -3.31 -8.47 4.72
CA ARG A 131 -3.71 -7.42 5.64
C ARG A 131 -4.56 -6.38 4.93
N PHE A 132 -5.79 -6.20 5.43
CA PHE A 132 -6.75 -5.24 4.91
C PHE A 132 -7.03 -4.15 5.94
N ILE A 133 -7.32 -2.95 5.47
CA ILE A 133 -7.92 -1.89 6.29
C ILE A 133 -9.37 -1.69 5.86
N VAL A 134 -10.24 -1.49 6.84
CA VAL A 134 -11.63 -1.08 6.62
C VAL A 134 -11.66 0.42 6.37
N SER A 135 -11.82 0.84 5.13
CA SER A 135 -11.70 2.24 4.73
C SER A 135 -13.01 3.02 4.76
N LYS A 136 -14.13 2.32 4.58
CA LYS A 136 -15.47 2.95 4.53
C LYS A 136 -16.52 2.08 5.22
N ALA A 137 -17.57 2.72 5.72
CA ALA A 137 -18.76 2.00 6.19
C ALA A 137 -19.52 1.37 5.03
N GLY A 138 -20.12 0.22 5.30
CA GLY A 138 -20.92 -0.52 4.32
C GLY A 138 -20.66 -2.02 4.39
N LYS A 139 -21.35 -2.76 3.53
CA LYS A 139 -21.22 -4.21 3.42
C LYS A 139 -20.31 -4.56 2.24
N SER A 140 -19.32 -5.41 2.48
CA SER A 140 -18.41 -5.92 1.45
C SER A 140 -18.13 -7.39 1.66
N THR A 141 -17.79 -8.10 0.59
CA THR A 141 -17.32 -9.48 0.66
C THR A 141 -15.80 -9.49 0.47
N LEU A 142 -15.07 -9.86 1.53
CA LEU A 142 -13.67 -10.19 1.44
C LEU A 142 -13.57 -11.52 0.70
N LEU A 143 -12.93 -11.54 -0.46
CA LEU A 143 -12.80 -12.70 -1.32
C LEU A 143 -11.35 -12.94 -1.68
N VAL A 144 -10.84 -14.12 -1.33
CA VAL A 144 -9.50 -14.57 -1.66
C VAL A 144 -9.58 -15.95 -2.30
N LYS A 145 -8.89 -16.15 -3.40
CA LYS A 145 -8.88 -17.43 -4.15
C LYS A 145 -7.48 -18.01 -4.18
N GLN A 146 -7.35 -19.31 -3.91
CA GLN A 146 -6.11 -20.03 -4.13
C GLN A 146 -6.07 -20.52 -5.56
N MET A 147 -5.17 -19.95 -6.36
CA MET A 147 -5.10 -20.20 -7.80
C MET A 147 -3.68 -20.04 -8.34
N ARG A 148 -3.46 -20.52 -9.55
CA ARG A 148 -2.26 -20.21 -10.33
C ARG A 148 -2.50 -18.93 -11.12
N GLU A 149 -1.80 -17.83 -10.76
CA GLU A 149 -2.06 -16.52 -11.37
C GLU A 149 -1.95 -16.51 -12.89
N TRP A 150 -1.00 -17.29 -13.45
CA TRP A 150 -0.77 -17.36 -14.89
C TRP A 150 -1.85 -18.15 -15.67
N GLU A 151 -2.62 -19.01 -14.98
CA GLU A 151 -3.73 -19.78 -15.59
C GLU A 151 -5.08 -19.09 -15.43
N GLY A 152 -5.11 -18.00 -14.63
CA GLY A 152 -6.32 -17.22 -14.36
C GLY A 152 -7.28 -17.87 -13.37
N GLU A 153 -8.50 -17.32 -13.29
CA GLU A 153 -9.48 -17.69 -12.27
C GLU A 153 -10.03 -19.12 -12.41
N SER A 154 -9.93 -19.72 -13.62
CA SER A 154 -10.35 -21.11 -13.85
C SER A 154 -9.51 -22.14 -13.12
N SER A 155 -8.29 -21.78 -12.71
CA SER A 155 -7.39 -22.64 -11.93
C SER A 155 -7.65 -22.60 -10.41
N ALA A 156 -8.65 -21.85 -9.94
CA ALA A 156 -8.93 -21.72 -8.54
C ALA A 156 -9.35 -23.07 -7.91
N VAL A 157 -8.59 -23.52 -6.91
CA VAL A 157 -8.82 -24.79 -6.20
C VAL A 157 -9.52 -24.59 -4.85
N GLU A 158 -9.31 -23.43 -4.21
CA GLU A 158 -9.95 -23.05 -2.97
C GLU A 158 -10.42 -21.60 -2.99
N VAL A 159 -11.48 -21.34 -2.22
CA VAL A 159 -12.07 -20.00 -2.08
C VAL A 159 -12.29 -19.71 -0.61
N PHE A 160 -11.77 -18.60 -0.16
CA PHE A 160 -12.05 -18.02 1.16
C PHE A 160 -12.89 -16.77 0.97
N SER A 161 -14.06 -16.75 1.64
CA SER A 161 -15.03 -15.66 1.50
C SER A 161 -15.64 -15.33 2.85
N VAL A 162 -15.57 -14.06 3.26
CA VAL A 162 -16.17 -13.55 4.50
C VAL A 162 -16.95 -12.28 4.19
N THR A 163 -18.17 -12.18 4.71
CA THR A 163 -18.94 -10.95 4.62
C THR A 163 -18.53 -10.00 5.72
N ILE A 164 -18.14 -8.79 5.38
CA ILE A 164 -17.76 -7.75 6.33
C ILE A 164 -18.83 -6.67 6.35
N ASN A 165 -19.39 -6.41 7.54
CA ASN A 165 -20.28 -5.30 7.79
C ASN A 165 -19.48 -4.22 8.55
N ALA A 166 -19.17 -3.15 7.87
CA ALA A 166 -18.37 -2.05 8.43
C ALA A 166 -19.27 -0.90 8.89
N GLU A 167 -19.13 -0.48 10.13
CA GLU A 167 -19.87 0.64 10.71
C GLU A 167 -18.93 1.81 11.02
N GLN A 168 -19.48 3.03 11.03
CA GLN A 168 -18.72 4.19 11.53
C GLN A 168 -18.57 4.08 13.05
N PRO A 169 -17.38 4.40 13.60
CA PRO A 169 -17.24 4.55 15.04
C PRO A 169 -18.18 5.67 15.53
N LEU A 170 -18.86 5.42 16.65
CA LEU A 170 -19.68 6.42 17.31
C LEU A 170 -18.77 7.58 17.78
N ARG A 171 -19.12 8.79 17.42
CA ARG A 171 -18.47 10.01 17.91
C ARG A 171 -19.03 10.41 19.26
#